data_b760c09e37b0a5cfe34850d4773f18f9
#
_entry.id   b760c09e37b0a5cfe34850d4773f18f9
#
_cell.length_a   1.000
_cell.length_b   1.000
_cell.length_c   1.000
_cell.angle_alpha   90.00
_cell.angle_beta   90.00
_cell.angle_gamma   90.00
#
_symmetry.space_group_name_H-M   'P 1'
#
loop_
_entity.id
_entity.type
_entity.pdbx_description
1 polymer ?
#
loop_
_entity_poly.entity_id
_entity_poly.type
_entity_poly.pdbx_seq_one_letter_code
_entity_poly.pdbx_strand_id
1 'polypeptide(L)'
;MSRTTDDPTLHTRFLADRMLGTLCRYLRFMGYDTVSASGYREGNTREDTLLLKRAQSEGRVLLTMDRELARRGGEGAVLLEDRDVMEQLRVLGKRGLIVPALRLNRCSLCNTLLRPAREIEISRARNAPLSTPGMEFFWCPSCRKLYWLGSHGKNLEKRI
;
A
#
# COMPACT_ATOMS: atom_id res chain seq x y z
N MET A 1 3.59 -8.94 -21.03
CA MET A 1 2.66 -7.86 -20.68
C MET A 1 3.46 -6.67 -20.20
N SER A 2 3.42 -5.59 -20.93
CA SER A 2 4.04 -4.34 -20.48
C SER A 2 3.27 -3.87 -19.22
N ARG A 3 4.00 -3.71 -18.11
CA ARG A 3 3.47 -2.99 -16.97
C ARG A 3 3.20 -1.58 -17.45
N THR A 4 1.94 -1.21 -17.54
CA THR A 4 1.56 0.16 -17.84
C THR A 4 2.04 1.04 -16.70
N THR A 5 3.18 1.68 -16.91
CA THR A 5 3.75 2.69 -16.01
C THR A 5 3.06 4.05 -16.17
N ASP A 6 2.04 4.11 -17.01
CA ASP A 6 1.37 5.37 -17.38
C ASP A 6 0.13 5.70 -16.54
N ASP A 7 0.00 5.07 -15.36
CA ASP A 7 -1.07 5.44 -14.45
C ASP A 7 -0.67 6.72 -13.70
N PRO A 8 -1.35 7.85 -13.98
CA PRO A 8 -1.01 9.13 -13.34
C PRO A 8 -1.23 9.11 -11.82
N THR A 9 -2.05 8.18 -11.31
CA THR A 9 -2.27 8.06 -9.86
C THR A 9 -1.07 7.45 -9.13
N LEU A 10 -0.14 6.75 -9.82
CA LEU A 10 1.04 6.15 -9.20
C LEU A 10 1.99 7.16 -8.55
N HIS A 11 1.83 8.43 -8.86
CA HIS A 11 2.55 9.51 -8.17
C HIS A 11 1.95 9.87 -6.82
N THR A 12 0.72 9.42 -6.53
CA THR A 12 0.07 9.65 -5.24
C THR A 12 0.80 8.86 -4.15
N ARG A 13 1.15 9.55 -3.09
CA ARG A 13 1.86 8.99 -1.93
C ARG A 13 0.96 9.11 -0.72
N PHE A 14 0.97 8.09 0.12
CA PHE A 14 0.08 8.02 1.28
C PHE A 14 0.85 7.95 2.59
N LEU A 15 0.23 8.49 3.63
CA LEU A 15 0.57 8.23 5.03
C LEU A 15 -0.66 7.61 5.69
N ALA A 16 -0.60 6.33 6.01
CA ALA A 16 -1.70 5.61 6.64
C ALA A 16 -1.59 5.69 8.16
N ASP A 17 -2.65 6.14 8.80
CA ASP A 17 -2.78 6.15 10.24
C ASP A 17 -2.66 4.73 10.81
N ARG A 18 -2.31 4.64 12.08
CA ARG A 18 -2.00 3.40 12.80
C ARG A 18 -3.08 2.31 12.66
N MET A 19 -4.35 2.69 12.64
CA MET A 19 -5.47 1.74 12.51
C MET A 19 -5.64 1.16 11.11
N LEU A 20 -4.93 1.68 10.11
CA LEU A 20 -5.08 1.33 8.70
C LEU A 20 -3.96 0.42 8.19
N GLY A 21 -3.45 -0.49 9.04
CA GLY A 21 -2.35 -1.39 8.67
C GLY A 21 -2.69 -2.30 7.49
N THR A 22 -3.89 -2.83 7.43
CA THR A 22 -4.34 -3.67 6.32
C THR A 22 -4.43 -2.86 5.02
N LEU A 23 -5.05 -1.69 5.06
CA LEU A 23 -5.10 -0.79 3.90
C LEU A 23 -3.69 -0.41 3.39
N CYS A 24 -2.79 -0.12 4.32
CA CYS A 24 -1.39 0.18 3.99
C CYS A 24 -0.74 -0.94 3.16
N ARG A 25 -0.94 -2.20 3.54
CA ARG A 25 -0.44 -3.36 2.79
C ARG A 25 -1.04 -3.47 1.40
N TYR A 26 -2.35 -3.28 1.27
CA TYR A 26 -3.04 -3.32 -0.02
C TYR A 26 -2.57 -2.22 -0.96
N LEU A 27 -2.40 -1.01 -0.47
CA LEU A 27 -1.89 0.11 -1.27
C LEU A 27 -0.47 -0.17 -1.79
N ARG A 28 0.38 -0.78 -0.96
CA ARG A 28 1.72 -1.21 -1.38
C ARG A 28 1.67 -2.30 -2.44
N PHE A 29 0.77 -3.27 -2.33
CA PHE A 29 0.52 -4.28 -3.38
C PHE A 29 0.09 -3.65 -4.70
N MET A 30 -0.64 -2.56 -4.64
CA MET A 30 -1.06 -1.79 -5.80
C MET A 30 0.02 -0.86 -6.35
N GLY A 31 1.17 -0.78 -5.69
CA GLY A 31 2.32 -0.01 -6.14
C GLY A 31 2.45 1.39 -5.56
N TYR A 32 1.55 1.79 -4.66
CA TYR A 32 1.57 3.12 -4.06
C TYR A 32 2.57 3.22 -2.91
N ASP A 33 3.41 4.24 -2.95
CA ASP A 33 4.30 4.58 -1.85
C ASP A 33 3.47 4.97 -0.63
N THR A 34 3.41 4.06 0.34
CA THR A 34 2.56 4.18 1.52
C THR A 34 3.36 3.94 2.77
N VAL A 35 3.49 4.98 3.58
CA VAL A 35 4.15 4.94 4.89
C VAL A 35 3.09 4.70 5.98
N SER A 36 3.42 3.87 6.95
CA SER A 36 2.57 3.62 8.10
C SER A 36 2.96 4.49 9.28
N ALA A 37 1.96 5.00 9.99
CA ALA A 37 2.13 5.73 11.24
C ALA A 37 2.18 4.82 12.48
N SER A 38 2.59 3.57 12.33
CA SER A 38 2.59 2.57 13.41
C SER A 38 3.43 2.94 14.64
N GLY A 39 4.37 3.87 14.52
CA GLY A 39 5.18 4.40 15.62
C GLY A 39 4.53 5.52 16.44
N TYR A 40 3.36 6.01 16.04
CA TYR A 40 2.64 7.08 16.70
C TYR A 40 1.55 6.54 17.62
N ARG A 41 1.31 7.23 18.75
CA ARG A 41 0.25 6.85 19.69
C ARG A 41 -1.08 7.46 19.29
N GLU A 42 -2.12 6.64 19.32
CA GLU A 42 -3.49 7.07 19.04
C GLU A 42 -4.00 8.06 20.10
N GLY A 43 -4.76 9.05 19.63
CA GLY A 43 -5.39 10.05 20.52
C GLY A 43 -4.43 11.07 21.16
N ASN A 44 -3.16 11.09 20.75
CA ASN A 44 -2.19 12.07 21.21
C ASN A 44 -2.13 13.26 20.25
N THR A 45 -2.67 14.40 20.66
CA THR A 45 -2.73 15.64 19.86
C THR A 45 -1.37 16.12 19.35
N ARG A 46 -0.31 15.88 20.13
CA ARG A 46 1.07 16.23 19.74
C ARG A 46 1.58 15.34 18.59
N GLU A 47 1.32 14.04 18.68
CA GLU A 47 1.67 13.08 17.63
C GLU A 47 0.85 13.31 16.36
N ASP A 48 -0.43 13.64 16.48
CA ASP A 48 -1.29 14.04 15.37
C ASP A 48 -0.72 15.26 14.62
N THR A 49 -0.21 16.24 15.36
CA THR A 49 0.46 17.41 14.77
C THR A 49 1.71 17.02 14.00
N LEU A 50 2.50 16.08 14.53
CA LEU A 50 3.69 15.56 13.83
C LEU A 50 3.31 14.77 12.56
N LEU A 51 2.23 13.98 12.61
CA LEU A 51 1.70 13.28 11.45
C LEU A 51 1.28 14.24 10.34
N LEU A 52 0.53 15.27 10.69
CA LEU A 52 0.09 16.29 9.75
C LEU A 52 1.28 17.01 9.09
N LYS A 53 2.27 17.40 9.88
CA LYS A 53 3.49 18.01 9.37
C LYS A 53 4.26 17.08 8.43
N ARG A 54 4.36 15.81 8.79
CA ARG A 54 5.02 14.81 7.96
C ARG A 54 4.29 14.61 6.64
N ALA A 55 2.98 14.44 6.67
CA ALA A 55 2.18 14.28 5.46
C ALA A 55 2.36 15.47 4.52
N GLN A 56 2.33 16.69 5.06
CA GLN A 56 2.51 17.90 4.29
C GLN A 56 3.92 18.03 3.72
N SER A 57 4.96 17.81 4.53
CA SER A 57 6.36 17.95 4.11
C SER A 57 6.77 16.89 3.08
N GLU A 58 6.22 15.70 3.15
CA GLU A 58 6.50 14.61 2.22
C GLU A 58 5.54 14.57 1.02
N GLY A 59 4.55 15.46 0.95
CA GLY A 59 3.54 15.46 -0.10
C GLY A 59 2.68 14.20 -0.12
N ARG A 60 2.32 13.70 1.07
CA ARG A 60 1.51 12.49 1.24
C ARG A 60 0.07 12.82 1.59
N VAL A 61 -0.85 12.07 1.03
CA VAL A 61 -2.25 12.10 1.46
C VAL A 61 -2.37 11.33 2.77
N LEU A 62 -2.86 11.98 3.81
CA LEU A 62 -3.11 11.35 5.11
C LEU A 62 -4.40 10.55 5.06
N LEU A 63 -4.33 9.27 5.39
CA LEU A 63 -5.48 8.38 5.51
C LEU A 63 -5.73 8.10 6.99
N THR A 64 -6.94 8.35 7.45
CA THR A 64 -7.29 8.18 8.88
C THR A 64 -8.75 7.82 9.06
N MET A 65 -9.05 7.14 10.16
CA MET A 65 -10.42 6.91 10.65
C MET A 65 -10.81 7.92 11.74
N ASP A 66 -9.87 8.76 12.17
CA ASP A 66 -10.10 9.80 13.17
C ASP A 66 -10.65 11.06 12.52
N ARG A 67 -11.87 11.44 12.90
CA ARG A 67 -12.58 12.60 12.35
C ARG A 67 -11.87 13.91 12.64
N GLU A 68 -11.31 14.07 13.84
CA GLU A 68 -10.61 15.29 14.22
C GLU A 68 -9.29 15.44 13.46
N LEU A 69 -8.54 14.34 13.34
CA LEU A 69 -7.30 14.33 12.54
C LEU A 69 -7.57 14.65 11.06
N ALA A 70 -8.64 14.05 10.50
CA ALA A 70 -9.07 14.34 9.14
C ALA A 70 -9.48 15.81 8.96
N ARG A 71 -10.23 16.36 9.90
CA ARG A 71 -10.63 17.77 9.91
C ARG A 71 -9.42 18.70 9.92
N ARG A 72 -8.43 18.41 10.75
CA ARG A 72 -7.18 19.18 10.84
C ARG A 72 -6.36 19.08 9.56
N GLY A 73 -6.38 17.94 8.90
CA GLY A 73 -5.66 17.72 7.64
C GLY A 73 -6.30 18.40 6.43
N GLY A 74 -7.57 18.75 6.51
CA GLY A 74 -8.31 19.41 5.44
C GLY A 74 -8.27 18.63 4.14
N GLU A 75 -7.96 19.29 3.03
CA GLU A 75 -7.88 18.66 1.70
C GLU A 75 -6.73 17.64 1.57
N GLY A 76 -5.73 17.72 2.43
CA GLY A 76 -4.61 16.78 2.46
C GLY A 76 -4.89 15.47 3.19
N ALA A 77 -6.10 15.29 3.72
CA ALA A 77 -6.51 14.11 4.47
C ALA A 77 -7.79 13.49 3.92
N VAL A 78 -7.90 12.19 4.05
CA VAL A 78 -9.10 11.42 3.70
C VAL A 78 -9.61 10.69 4.95
N LEU A 79 -10.84 10.97 5.33
CA LEU A 79 -11.53 10.23 6.37
C LEU A 79 -12.10 8.93 5.78
N LEU A 80 -11.73 7.82 6.39
CA LEU A 80 -12.25 6.50 6.05
C LEU A 80 -13.14 6.01 7.18
N GLU A 81 -14.44 5.95 6.94
CA GLU A 81 -15.42 5.64 7.98
C GLU A 81 -15.69 4.15 8.15
N ASP A 82 -15.48 3.38 7.09
CA ASP A 82 -15.67 1.93 7.10
C ASP A 82 -14.41 1.21 7.57
N ARG A 83 -14.57 0.11 8.30
CA ARG A 83 -13.48 -0.77 8.73
C ARG A 83 -13.11 -1.81 7.69
N ASP A 84 -13.99 -2.07 6.72
CA ASP A 84 -13.73 -3.00 5.64
C ASP A 84 -12.74 -2.39 4.65
N VAL A 85 -11.63 -3.08 4.43
CA VAL A 85 -10.57 -2.61 3.54
C VAL A 85 -11.04 -2.45 2.09
N MET A 86 -11.98 -3.28 1.63
CA MET A 86 -12.51 -3.17 0.27
C MET A 86 -13.31 -1.87 0.10
N GLU A 87 -14.11 -1.51 1.10
CA GLU A 87 -14.83 -0.24 1.10
C GLU A 87 -13.88 0.95 1.18
N GLN A 88 -12.83 0.85 1.98
CA GLN A 88 -11.78 1.88 2.04
C GLN A 88 -11.11 2.08 0.68
N LEU A 89 -10.78 1.00 -0.02
CA LEU A 89 -10.21 1.07 -1.37
C LEU A 89 -11.19 1.66 -2.38
N ARG A 90 -12.48 1.33 -2.28
CA ARG A 90 -13.51 1.93 -3.14
C ARG A 90 -13.62 3.44 -2.95
N VAL A 91 -13.57 3.91 -1.71
CA VAL A 91 -13.57 5.36 -1.42
C VAL A 91 -12.39 6.03 -2.09
N LEU A 92 -11.19 5.48 -1.98
CA LEU A 92 -9.98 6.03 -2.61
C LEU A 92 -10.06 6.01 -4.13
N GLY A 93 -10.61 4.94 -4.71
CA GLY A 93 -10.83 4.83 -6.15
C GLY A 93 -11.85 5.85 -6.67
N LYS A 94 -12.96 6.03 -5.97
CA LYS A 94 -13.98 7.04 -6.33
C LYS A 94 -13.46 8.47 -6.26
N ARG A 95 -12.50 8.73 -5.37
CA ARG A 95 -11.82 10.02 -5.27
C ARG A 95 -10.72 10.22 -6.33
N GLY A 96 -10.46 9.22 -7.15
CA GLY A 96 -9.42 9.28 -8.17
C GLY A 96 -7.99 9.26 -7.61
N LEU A 97 -7.82 8.80 -6.37
CA LEU A 97 -6.52 8.73 -5.71
C LEU A 97 -5.75 7.44 -6.04
N ILE A 98 -6.46 6.39 -6.39
CA ILE A 98 -5.90 5.11 -6.80
C ILE A 98 -6.64 4.53 -8.01
N VAL A 99 -5.93 3.69 -8.74
CA VAL A 99 -6.50 2.73 -9.69
C VAL A 99 -6.28 1.33 -9.11
N PRO A 100 -7.36 0.56 -8.86
CA PRO A 100 -7.25 -0.74 -8.23
C PRO A 100 -6.66 -1.76 -9.20
N ALA A 101 -5.37 -1.96 -9.10
CA ALA A 101 -4.62 -2.97 -9.87
C ALA A 101 -3.44 -3.46 -9.04
N LEU A 102 -3.20 -4.77 -9.05
CA LEU A 102 -2.06 -5.34 -8.35
C LEU A 102 -0.81 -5.25 -9.23
N ARG A 103 0.21 -4.58 -8.74
CA ARG A 103 1.44 -4.33 -9.52
C ARG A 103 2.65 -5.08 -9.00
N LEU A 104 2.65 -5.51 -7.75
CA LEU A 104 3.76 -6.21 -7.09
C LEU A 104 5.13 -5.55 -7.29
N ASN A 105 5.18 -4.25 -7.24
CA ASN A 105 6.42 -3.47 -7.34
C ASN A 105 6.90 -2.91 -6.00
N ARG A 106 6.12 -3.10 -4.92
CA ARG A 106 6.49 -2.70 -3.56
C ARG A 106 6.27 -3.82 -2.55
N CYS A 107 7.17 -3.88 -1.57
CA CYS A 107 7.02 -4.79 -0.44
C CYS A 107 5.87 -4.34 0.47
N SER A 108 4.95 -5.25 0.77
CA SER A 108 3.80 -4.95 1.64
C SER A 108 4.20 -4.69 3.09
N LEU A 109 5.38 -5.16 3.51
CA LEU A 109 5.86 -5.03 4.88
C LEU A 109 6.68 -3.76 5.11
N CYS A 110 7.57 -3.41 4.18
CA CYS A 110 8.51 -2.30 4.38
C CYS A 110 8.45 -1.20 3.33
N ASN A 111 7.57 -1.31 2.34
CA ASN A 111 7.40 -0.31 1.26
C ASN A 111 8.57 -0.22 0.26
N THR A 112 9.65 -0.98 0.45
CA THR A 112 10.80 -1.00 -0.47
C THR A 112 10.37 -1.49 -1.86
N LEU A 113 10.94 -0.92 -2.90
CA LEU A 113 10.72 -1.38 -4.27
C LEU A 113 11.21 -2.82 -4.43
N LEU A 114 10.37 -3.65 -5.04
CA LEU A 114 10.70 -5.03 -5.38
C LEU A 114 11.51 -5.07 -6.68
N ARG A 115 12.38 -6.06 -6.79
CA ARG A 115 13.07 -6.41 -8.02
C ARG A 115 12.69 -7.82 -8.47
N PRO A 116 12.95 -8.21 -9.72
CA PRO A 116 12.81 -9.60 -10.13
C PRO A 116 13.65 -10.52 -9.21
N ALA A 117 13.06 -11.65 -8.81
CA ALA A 117 13.74 -12.62 -7.97
C ALA A 117 14.74 -13.43 -8.79
N ARG A 118 15.87 -13.81 -8.17
CA ARG A 118 16.86 -14.73 -8.72
C ARG A 118 16.44 -16.18 -8.45
N GLU A 119 16.88 -17.12 -9.27
CA GLU A 119 16.56 -18.54 -9.11
C GLU A 119 16.91 -19.07 -7.71
N ILE A 120 18.04 -18.67 -7.16
CA ILE A 120 18.47 -19.06 -5.81
C ILE A 120 17.50 -18.56 -4.72
N GLU A 121 16.91 -17.38 -4.91
CA GLU A 121 15.94 -16.81 -3.97
C GLU A 121 14.60 -17.56 -4.05
N ILE A 122 14.18 -17.95 -5.24
CA ILE A 122 12.99 -18.76 -5.46
C ILE A 122 13.16 -20.15 -4.86
N SER A 123 14.29 -20.81 -5.12
CA SER A 123 14.55 -22.18 -4.67
C SER A 123 14.66 -22.30 -3.14
N ARG A 124 15.10 -21.24 -2.46
CA ARG A 124 15.24 -21.20 -0.99
C ARG A 124 13.95 -20.80 -0.28
N ALA A 125 12.98 -20.28 -0.97
CA ALA A 125 11.72 -19.87 -0.36
C ALA A 125 10.86 -21.10 -0.02
N ARG A 126 10.58 -21.30 1.27
CA ARG A 126 9.84 -22.47 1.76
C ARG A 126 8.43 -22.60 1.20
N ASN A 127 7.82 -21.50 0.82
CA ASN A 127 6.44 -21.43 0.37
C ASN A 127 6.31 -21.07 -1.12
N ALA A 128 7.41 -21.13 -1.87
CA ALA A 128 7.34 -20.86 -3.31
C ALA A 128 6.48 -21.95 -3.98
N PRO A 129 5.46 -21.58 -4.77
CA PRO A 129 4.74 -22.55 -5.57
C PRO A 129 5.68 -23.15 -6.61
N LEU A 130 5.37 -24.37 -7.06
CA LEU A 130 6.04 -24.91 -8.22
C LEU A 130 5.91 -23.91 -9.37
N SER A 131 7.05 -23.54 -9.99
CA SER A 131 7.05 -22.57 -11.06
C SER A 131 6.22 -23.08 -12.23
N THR A 132 5.12 -22.39 -12.51
CA THR A 132 4.37 -22.60 -13.74
C THR A 132 4.85 -21.63 -14.82
N PRO A 133 4.83 -22.03 -16.11
CA PRO A 133 5.20 -21.12 -17.19
C PRO A 133 4.41 -19.81 -17.12
N GLY A 134 5.11 -18.67 -17.17
CA GLY A 134 4.51 -17.33 -17.10
C GLY A 134 4.34 -16.76 -15.71
N MET A 135 4.73 -17.48 -14.64
CA MET A 135 4.71 -16.96 -13.29
C MET A 135 5.94 -16.08 -13.04
N GLU A 136 5.70 -14.84 -12.62
CA GLU A 136 6.76 -13.90 -12.27
C GLU A 136 6.96 -13.85 -10.75
N PHE A 137 8.23 -13.88 -10.33
CA PHE A 137 8.62 -13.78 -8.94
C PHE A 137 9.40 -12.50 -8.67
N PHE A 138 9.10 -11.87 -7.55
CA PHE A 138 9.73 -10.64 -7.09
C PHE A 138 10.33 -10.81 -5.71
N TRP A 139 11.36 -10.05 -5.44
CA TRP A 139 12.12 -10.12 -4.20
C TRP A 139 12.23 -8.76 -3.53
N CYS A 140 11.99 -8.73 -2.23
CA CYS A 140 12.31 -7.57 -1.40
C CYS A 140 13.73 -7.70 -0.85
N PRO A 141 14.66 -6.82 -1.24
CA PRO A 141 16.04 -6.90 -0.74
C PRO A 141 16.16 -6.55 0.76
N SER A 142 15.23 -5.75 1.30
CA SER A 142 15.22 -5.37 2.71
C SER A 142 14.66 -6.45 3.61
N CYS A 143 13.48 -6.99 3.29
CA CYS A 143 12.80 -8.02 4.09
C CYS A 143 13.24 -9.44 3.75
N ARG A 144 13.96 -9.65 2.65
CA ARG A 144 14.33 -10.96 2.11
C ARG A 144 13.11 -11.86 1.92
N LYS A 145 12.08 -11.31 1.31
CA LYS A 145 10.80 -11.98 1.09
C LYS A 145 10.49 -12.09 -0.39
N LEU A 146 9.97 -13.27 -0.76
CA LEU A 146 9.53 -13.56 -2.12
C LEU A 146 8.06 -13.18 -2.30
N TYR A 147 7.74 -12.61 -3.47
CA TYR A 147 6.39 -12.25 -3.88
C TYR A 147 6.07 -12.83 -5.25
N TRP A 148 4.83 -13.25 -5.42
CA TRP A 148 4.27 -13.70 -6.70
C TRP A 148 2.78 -13.40 -6.76
N LEU A 149 2.22 -13.33 -7.95
CA LEU A 149 0.79 -13.15 -8.15
C LEU A 149 0.12 -14.52 -8.34
N GLY A 150 -0.53 -15.00 -7.28
CA GLY A 150 -1.33 -16.22 -7.32
C GLY A 150 -2.81 -15.95 -7.65
N SER A 151 -3.63 -16.99 -7.60
CA SER A 151 -5.08 -16.92 -7.82
C SER A 151 -5.79 -15.94 -6.87
N HIS A 152 -5.32 -15.82 -5.63
CA HIS A 152 -5.87 -14.86 -4.66
C HIS A 152 -5.70 -13.41 -5.09
N GLY A 153 -4.57 -13.07 -5.70
CA GLY A 153 -4.33 -11.72 -6.21
C GLY A 153 -5.27 -11.34 -7.36
N LYS A 154 -5.50 -12.27 -8.29
CA LYS A 154 -6.44 -12.07 -9.39
C LYS A 154 -7.88 -11.90 -8.91
N ASN A 155 -8.27 -12.62 -7.87
CA ASN A 155 -9.59 -12.49 -7.26
C ASN A 155 -9.76 -11.16 -6.53
N LEU A 156 -8.70 -10.63 -5.95
CA LEU A 156 -8.72 -9.34 -5.28
C LEU A 156 -9.03 -8.19 -6.25
N GLU A 157 -8.40 -8.16 -7.41
CA GLU A 157 -8.65 -7.13 -8.43
C GLU A 157 -10.13 -7.08 -8.86
N LYS A 158 -10.79 -8.24 -8.87
CA LYS A 158 -12.23 -8.32 -9.22
C LYS A 158 -13.15 -7.81 -8.13
N ARG A 159 -12.69 -7.70 -6.88
CA ARG A 159 -13.48 -7.29 -5.72
C ARG A 159 -13.45 -5.78 -5.47
N ILE A 160 -12.49 -5.09 -6.03
CA ILE A 160 -12.30 -3.65 -5.93
C ILE A 160 -12.93 -2.97 -7.16
#